data_2e35500f9e8d45491597278be3fae1e3
#
_entry.id   2e35500f9e8d45491597278be3fae1e3
#
_cell.length_a   1.000
_cell.length_b   1.000
_cell.length_c   1.000
_cell.angle_alpha   90.00
_cell.angle_beta   90.00
_cell.angle_gamma   90.00
#
_symmetry.space_group_name_H-M   'P 1'
#
loop_
_entity.id
_entity.type
_entity.pdbx_description
1 polymer ?
#
loop_
_entity_poly.entity_id
_entity_poly.type
_entity_poly.pdbx_seq_one_letter_code
_entity_poly.pdbx_strand_id
1 'polypeptide(L)'
;DYNIPQIYWEIGHPAADYDNLIHWWAKHAASRPLFIGQDVMRTVNKADARNPLQNQMPAKMKLQRSLPTVQGSCQWYAAAVVDNAGNYRTMLEKEYHRYPALIPESPFMDDKAPGKVKKVKMVWTYEGPVLFWTAPKAKDEMDKAVQYVVYRFDKKEKVNLDDASHIVAITRDHFYPLPYNDGKT
;
A
#
# COMPACT_ATOMS: atom_id res chain seq x y z
N ASP A 1 -10.80 11.88 -8.98
CA ASP A 1 -9.44 11.42 -9.18
C ASP A 1 -9.32 9.90 -9.01
N TYR A 2 -10.10 9.27 -8.12
CA TYR A 2 -10.16 7.84 -7.89
C TYR A 2 -11.59 7.41 -7.53
N ASN A 3 -11.87 6.10 -7.58
CA ASN A 3 -13.15 5.51 -7.21
C ASN A 3 -13.01 4.68 -5.93
N ILE A 4 -13.97 4.81 -5.01
CA ILE A 4 -14.08 3.95 -3.82
C ILE A 4 -15.54 3.46 -3.69
N PRO A 5 -15.97 2.46 -4.45
CA PRO A 5 -17.29 1.87 -4.26
C PRO A 5 -17.38 1.14 -2.93
N GLN A 6 -18.50 1.31 -2.24
CA GLN A 6 -18.79 0.66 -0.97
C GLN A 6 -19.35 -0.75 -1.22
N ILE A 7 -18.46 -1.72 -1.38
CA ILE A 7 -18.84 -3.14 -1.56
C ILE A 7 -18.80 -3.82 -0.18
N TYR A 8 -19.81 -3.55 0.63
CA TYR A 8 -19.83 -3.97 2.04
C TYR A 8 -20.38 -5.38 2.29
N TRP A 9 -20.99 -5.99 1.27
CA TRP A 9 -21.61 -7.30 1.40
C TRP A 9 -20.61 -8.44 1.43
N GLU A 10 -21.08 -9.60 1.86
CA GLU A 10 -20.30 -10.82 1.89
C GLU A 10 -20.18 -11.44 0.48
N ILE A 11 -19.15 -12.25 0.29
CA ILE A 11 -19.06 -13.15 -0.85
C ILE A 11 -20.23 -14.13 -0.75
N GLY A 12 -21.00 -14.27 -1.83
CA GLY A 12 -22.18 -15.10 -1.89
C GLY A 12 -23.48 -14.43 -1.43
N HIS A 13 -23.48 -13.12 -1.17
CA HIS A 13 -24.72 -12.40 -0.82
C HIS A 13 -25.74 -12.47 -1.98
N PRO A 14 -27.02 -12.85 -1.71
CA PRO A 14 -27.97 -13.18 -2.79
C PRO A 14 -28.26 -12.05 -3.76
N ALA A 15 -28.29 -10.80 -3.29
CA ALA A 15 -28.65 -9.64 -4.10
C ALA A 15 -27.45 -8.74 -4.45
N ALA A 16 -26.33 -8.85 -3.75
CA ALA A 16 -25.20 -7.95 -3.88
C ALA A 16 -23.88 -8.69 -3.57
N ASP A 17 -23.64 -9.78 -4.29
CA ASP A 17 -22.46 -10.61 -4.09
C ASP A 17 -21.17 -9.81 -4.31
N TYR A 18 -20.29 -9.83 -3.32
CA TYR A 18 -19.00 -9.15 -3.34
C TYR A 18 -18.16 -9.52 -4.57
N ASP A 19 -18.13 -10.81 -4.94
CA ASP A 19 -17.37 -11.31 -6.08
C ASP A 19 -17.86 -10.69 -7.40
N ASN A 20 -19.17 -10.72 -7.62
CA ASN A 20 -19.78 -10.11 -8.80
C ASN A 20 -19.54 -8.59 -8.86
N LEU A 21 -19.68 -7.91 -7.73
CA LEU A 21 -19.54 -6.47 -7.66
C LEU A 21 -18.11 -6.01 -7.89
N ILE A 22 -17.11 -6.68 -7.31
CA ILE A 22 -15.70 -6.28 -7.49
C ILE A 22 -15.26 -6.45 -8.94
N HIS A 23 -15.67 -7.53 -9.61
CA HIS A 23 -15.39 -7.75 -11.02
C HIS A 23 -16.06 -6.70 -11.91
N TRP A 24 -17.30 -6.33 -11.58
CA TRP A 24 -18.00 -5.28 -12.31
C TRP A 24 -17.27 -3.93 -12.18
N TRP A 25 -16.94 -3.53 -10.97
CA TRP A 25 -16.21 -2.29 -10.74
C TRP A 25 -14.82 -2.30 -11.37
N ALA A 26 -14.09 -3.40 -11.31
CA ALA A 26 -12.79 -3.55 -11.95
C ALA A 26 -12.86 -3.31 -13.47
N LYS A 27 -13.95 -3.76 -14.11
CA LYS A 27 -14.20 -3.55 -15.54
C LYS A 27 -14.63 -2.10 -15.86
N HIS A 28 -15.26 -1.40 -14.92
CA HIS A 28 -15.89 -0.10 -15.16
C HIS A 28 -15.18 1.06 -14.42
N ALA A 29 -13.94 0.91 -14.02
CA ALA A 29 -13.18 1.92 -13.29
C ALA A 29 -12.83 3.17 -14.13
N ALA A 30 -13.11 3.18 -15.43
CA ALA A 30 -12.91 4.30 -16.35
C ALA A 30 -11.49 4.88 -16.31
N SER A 31 -10.48 4.02 -16.24
CA SER A 31 -9.05 4.38 -16.15
C SER A 31 -8.71 5.22 -14.91
N ARG A 32 -9.50 5.14 -13.86
CA ARG A 32 -9.20 5.76 -12.57
C ARG A 32 -8.73 4.72 -11.56
N PRO A 33 -7.84 5.07 -10.63
CA PRO A 33 -7.47 4.20 -9.53
C PRO A 33 -8.73 3.72 -8.80
N LEU A 34 -8.84 2.41 -8.61
CA LEU A 34 -9.96 1.77 -7.94
C LEU A 34 -9.53 1.24 -6.58
N PHE A 35 -10.17 1.72 -5.53
CA PHE A 35 -10.04 1.18 -4.18
C PHE A 35 -11.37 0.57 -3.76
N ILE A 36 -11.34 -0.51 -3.02
CA ILE A 36 -12.57 -1.17 -2.59
C ILE A 36 -12.94 -0.74 -1.18
N GLY A 37 -14.09 -0.09 -1.03
CA GLY A 37 -14.70 0.18 0.27
C GLY A 37 -15.18 -1.12 0.89
N GLN A 38 -14.68 -1.46 2.09
CA GLN A 38 -14.88 -2.74 2.74
C GLN A 38 -15.39 -2.57 4.15
N ASP A 39 -16.44 -3.29 4.50
CA ASP A 39 -16.98 -3.33 5.87
C ASP A 39 -16.21 -4.36 6.70
N VAL A 40 -15.50 -3.87 7.72
CA VAL A 40 -14.67 -4.69 8.61
C VAL A 40 -15.53 -5.68 9.39
N MET A 41 -16.63 -5.21 10.00
CA MET A 41 -17.45 -6.03 10.87
C MET A 41 -18.17 -7.13 10.08
N ARG A 42 -18.69 -6.82 8.90
CA ARG A 42 -19.28 -7.85 8.02
C ARG A 42 -18.24 -8.86 7.53
N THR A 43 -17.04 -8.40 7.25
CA THR A 43 -15.96 -9.28 6.77
C THR A 43 -15.54 -10.31 7.80
N VAL A 44 -15.52 -9.95 9.10
CA VAL A 44 -15.07 -10.86 10.18
C VAL A 44 -16.19 -11.61 10.87
N ASN A 45 -17.42 -11.09 10.90
CA ASN A 45 -18.49 -11.62 11.73
C ASN A 45 -19.64 -12.29 10.94
N LYS A 46 -19.77 -11.99 9.64
CA LYS A 46 -20.82 -12.61 8.83
C LYS A 46 -20.24 -13.68 7.93
N ALA A 47 -20.49 -14.93 8.32
CA ALA A 47 -20.35 -16.05 7.41
C ALA A 47 -21.45 -16.01 6.35
N ASP A 48 -21.10 -16.16 5.09
CA ASP A 48 -22.04 -16.60 4.08
C ASP A 48 -22.55 -18.00 4.44
N ALA A 49 -23.84 -18.26 4.25
CA ALA A 49 -24.42 -19.59 4.45
C ALA A 49 -23.76 -20.67 3.59
N ARG A 50 -23.11 -20.28 2.48
CA ARG A 50 -22.34 -21.14 1.57
C ARG A 50 -20.87 -21.24 1.94
N ASN A 51 -20.37 -20.37 2.82
CA ASN A 51 -18.99 -20.37 3.28
C ASN A 51 -18.97 -20.35 4.81
N PRO A 52 -18.78 -21.51 5.44
CA PRO A 52 -18.79 -21.61 6.91
C PRO A 52 -17.61 -20.89 7.59
N LEU A 53 -16.68 -20.35 6.85
CA LEU A 53 -15.62 -19.52 7.39
C LEU A 53 -16.21 -18.17 7.84
N GLN A 54 -16.21 -17.92 9.14
CA GLN A 54 -16.74 -16.68 9.72
C GLN A 54 -15.96 -15.43 9.26
N ASN A 55 -14.73 -15.59 8.77
CA ASN A 55 -13.87 -14.50 8.33
C ASN A 55 -13.62 -14.61 6.83
N GLN A 56 -14.19 -13.70 6.06
CA GLN A 56 -14.01 -13.66 4.62
C GLN A 56 -12.81 -12.81 4.15
N MET A 57 -12.04 -12.23 5.06
CA MET A 57 -10.90 -11.38 4.71
C MET A 57 -9.91 -12.06 3.76
N PRO A 58 -9.46 -13.31 3.98
CA PRO A 58 -8.56 -13.98 3.06
C PRO A 58 -9.10 -14.08 1.64
N ALA A 59 -10.37 -14.44 1.50
CA ALA A 59 -11.01 -14.55 0.19
C ALA A 59 -11.16 -13.20 -0.50
N LYS A 60 -11.61 -12.17 0.22
CA LYS A 60 -11.74 -10.80 -0.30
C LYS A 60 -10.39 -10.20 -0.71
N MET A 61 -9.35 -10.39 0.10
CA MET A 61 -8.00 -9.91 -0.24
C MET A 61 -7.41 -10.65 -1.45
N LYS A 62 -7.67 -11.94 -1.56
CA LYS A 62 -7.27 -12.70 -2.76
C LYS A 62 -7.94 -12.17 -4.02
N LEU A 63 -9.25 -11.88 -3.97
CA LEU A 63 -9.99 -11.28 -5.09
C LEU A 63 -9.42 -9.90 -5.45
N GLN A 64 -9.24 -9.01 -4.48
CA GLN A 64 -8.67 -7.69 -4.72
C GLN A 64 -7.32 -7.77 -5.43
N ARG A 65 -6.42 -8.64 -4.97
CA ARG A 65 -5.07 -8.80 -5.53
C ARG A 65 -5.04 -9.51 -6.88
N SER A 66 -6.08 -10.27 -7.23
CA SER A 66 -6.18 -10.90 -8.55
C SER A 66 -6.62 -9.95 -9.66
N LEU A 67 -7.09 -8.75 -9.31
CA LEU A 67 -7.63 -7.76 -10.24
C LEU A 67 -6.65 -6.58 -10.37
N PRO A 68 -5.91 -6.45 -11.48
CA PRO A 68 -4.87 -5.41 -11.63
C PRO A 68 -5.39 -3.97 -11.52
N THR A 69 -6.67 -3.74 -11.81
CA THR A 69 -7.30 -2.42 -11.68
C THR A 69 -7.60 -2.03 -10.24
N VAL A 70 -7.64 -2.99 -9.31
CA VAL A 70 -7.86 -2.75 -7.88
C VAL A 70 -6.52 -2.44 -7.22
N GLN A 71 -6.33 -1.19 -6.82
CA GLN A 71 -5.06 -0.70 -6.28
C GLN A 71 -5.01 -0.66 -4.76
N GLY A 72 -6.10 -0.99 -4.09
CA GLY A 72 -6.14 -1.03 -2.64
C GLY A 72 -7.56 -1.10 -2.08
N SER A 73 -7.67 -0.89 -0.76
CA SER A 73 -8.94 -0.92 -0.07
C SER A 73 -9.06 0.20 0.96
N CYS A 74 -10.30 0.64 1.18
CA CYS A 74 -10.68 1.58 2.22
C CYS A 74 -11.50 0.82 3.28
N GLN A 75 -11.01 0.81 4.51
CA GLN A 75 -11.60 0.02 5.59
C GLN A 75 -12.67 0.82 6.33
N TRP A 76 -13.89 0.34 6.36
CA TRP A 76 -14.99 0.91 7.12
C TRP A 76 -15.31 0.00 8.31
N TYR A 77 -15.29 0.46 9.52
CA TYR A 77 -14.93 1.81 9.96
C TYR A 77 -13.64 1.76 10.79
N ALA A 78 -12.97 2.91 10.93
CA ALA A 78 -11.64 2.98 11.52
C ALA A 78 -11.55 2.37 12.93
N ALA A 79 -12.55 2.61 13.80
CA ALA A 79 -12.55 2.06 15.15
C ALA A 79 -12.49 0.52 15.16
N ALA A 80 -13.20 -0.15 14.24
CA ALA A 80 -13.16 -1.61 14.16
C ALA A 80 -11.77 -2.15 13.81
N VAL A 81 -10.99 -1.38 13.03
CA VAL A 81 -9.58 -1.72 12.75
C VAL A 81 -8.70 -1.42 13.98
N VAL A 82 -8.88 -0.26 14.61
CA VAL A 82 -8.11 0.14 15.81
C VAL A 82 -8.35 -0.84 16.95
N ASP A 83 -9.60 -1.26 17.19
CA ASP A 83 -10.00 -2.21 18.22
C ASP A 83 -9.63 -3.67 17.86
N ASN A 84 -9.07 -3.87 16.67
CA ASN A 84 -8.68 -5.19 16.17
C ASN A 84 -9.83 -6.20 16.13
N ALA A 85 -11.03 -5.77 15.74
CA ALA A 85 -12.22 -6.62 15.67
C ALA A 85 -11.95 -7.89 14.84
N GLY A 86 -12.20 -9.06 15.40
CA GLY A 86 -11.96 -10.35 14.74
C GLY A 86 -10.53 -10.56 14.25
N ASN A 87 -9.54 -9.96 14.92
CA ASN A 87 -8.13 -9.95 14.52
C ASN A 87 -7.84 -9.28 13.16
N TYR A 88 -8.72 -8.38 12.72
CA TYR A 88 -8.62 -7.75 11.39
C TYR A 88 -7.31 -6.98 11.19
N ARG A 89 -6.95 -6.10 12.13
CA ARG A 89 -5.68 -5.36 12.09
C ARG A 89 -4.48 -6.30 12.09
N THR A 90 -4.49 -7.29 12.97
CA THR A 90 -3.40 -8.28 13.06
C THR A 90 -3.19 -9.02 11.73
N MET A 91 -4.25 -9.38 11.02
CA MET A 91 -4.16 -10.02 9.71
C MET A 91 -3.64 -9.05 8.65
N LEU A 92 -4.11 -7.79 8.66
CA LEU A 92 -3.57 -6.77 7.75
C LEU A 92 -2.06 -6.61 7.93
N GLU A 93 -1.60 -6.40 9.16
CA GLU A 93 -0.19 -6.14 9.47
C GLU A 93 0.72 -7.33 9.15
N LYS A 94 0.28 -8.55 9.46
CA LYS A 94 1.12 -9.73 9.33
C LYS A 94 1.10 -10.38 7.95
N GLU A 95 -0.03 -10.29 7.24
CA GLU A 95 -0.24 -11.08 6.03
C GLU A 95 -0.37 -10.21 4.77
N TYR A 96 -1.13 -9.11 4.84
CA TYR A 96 -1.51 -8.37 3.65
C TYR A 96 -0.82 -7.03 3.47
N HIS A 97 -0.56 -6.30 4.55
CA HIS A 97 0.09 -4.98 4.55
C HIS A 97 1.40 -5.02 5.34
N ARG A 98 2.14 -6.11 5.21
CA ARG A 98 3.40 -6.34 5.93
C ARG A 98 4.48 -5.32 5.56
N TYR A 99 4.46 -4.85 4.35
CA TYR A 99 5.43 -3.89 3.81
C TYR A 99 4.76 -2.58 3.43
N PRO A 100 5.49 -1.47 3.41
CA PRO A 100 4.98 -0.19 2.92
C PRO A 100 4.49 -0.32 1.48
N ALA A 101 3.46 0.45 1.13
CA ALA A 101 2.99 0.57 -0.24
C ALA A 101 3.25 1.98 -0.78
N LEU A 102 3.62 2.08 -2.04
CA LEU A 102 3.70 3.35 -2.75
C LEU A 102 2.29 3.83 -3.09
N ILE A 103 2.14 5.15 -3.18
CA ILE A 103 0.91 5.75 -3.69
C ILE A 103 0.78 5.35 -5.17
N PRO A 104 -0.38 4.86 -5.62
CA PRO A 104 -0.60 4.53 -7.02
C PRO A 104 -0.40 5.75 -7.94
N GLU A 105 0.17 5.48 -9.10
CA GLU A 105 0.33 6.50 -10.13
C GLU A 105 -1.02 7.03 -10.63
N SER A 106 -1.05 8.30 -10.99
CA SER A 106 -2.21 8.98 -11.58
C SER A 106 -1.85 9.61 -12.93
N PRO A 107 -1.56 8.79 -13.95
CA PRO A 107 -1.01 9.25 -15.21
C PRO A 107 -1.98 10.18 -15.99
N PHE A 108 -3.26 10.15 -15.65
CA PHE A 108 -4.25 11.08 -16.20
C PHE A 108 -4.13 12.52 -15.65
N MET A 109 -3.36 12.72 -14.56
CA MET A 109 -3.05 14.05 -14.00
C MET A 109 -1.69 14.53 -14.47
N ASP A 110 -0.69 13.67 -14.35
CA ASP A 110 0.67 13.90 -14.83
C ASP A 110 1.36 12.54 -15.05
N ASP A 111 1.91 12.33 -16.23
CA ASP A 111 2.61 11.10 -16.64
C ASP A 111 4.13 11.24 -16.62
N LYS A 112 4.65 12.40 -16.18
CA LYS A 112 6.07 12.65 -16.09
C LYS A 112 6.66 12.22 -14.77
N ALA A 113 7.60 11.31 -14.82
CA ALA A 113 8.36 10.96 -13.62
C ALA A 113 9.26 12.11 -13.16
N PRO A 114 9.39 12.34 -11.84
CA PRO A 114 10.37 13.27 -11.30
C PRO A 114 11.80 12.92 -11.76
N GLY A 115 12.65 13.92 -11.84
CA GLY A 115 14.06 13.71 -12.17
C GLY A 115 14.78 12.83 -11.13
N LYS A 116 15.92 12.26 -11.51
CA LYS A 116 16.72 11.43 -10.60
C LYS A 116 17.32 12.26 -9.45
N VAL A 117 17.34 11.71 -8.26
CA VAL A 117 18.09 12.25 -7.12
C VAL A 117 19.58 12.39 -7.45
N LYS A 118 20.23 13.36 -6.84
CA LYS A 118 21.65 13.67 -7.09
C LYS A 118 22.45 13.67 -5.78
N LYS A 119 23.77 13.55 -5.92
CA LYS A 119 24.72 13.66 -4.80
C LYS A 119 24.36 12.77 -3.62
N VAL A 120 23.93 11.54 -3.88
CA VAL A 120 23.70 10.54 -2.84
C VAL A 120 25.02 10.24 -2.15
N LYS A 121 25.08 10.47 -0.83
CA LYS A 121 26.27 10.22 -0.02
C LYS A 121 25.90 9.79 1.38
N MET A 122 26.74 8.95 1.99
CA MET A 122 26.68 8.62 3.39
C MET A 122 27.67 9.49 4.18
N VAL A 123 27.22 10.01 5.31
CA VAL A 123 28.04 10.80 6.24
C VAL A 123 27.88 10.22 7.64
N TRP A 124 29.00 10.04 8.34
CA TRP A 124 28.97 9.68 9.76
C TRP A 124 28.70 10.92 10.60
N THR A 125 27.71 10.83 11.46
CA THR A 125 27.34 11.86 12.42
C THR A 125 27.55 11.35 13.85
N TYR A 126 27.30 12.18 14.85
CA TYR A 126 27.33 11.79 16.26
C TYR A 126 26.35 10.64 16.58
N GLU A 127 25.23 10.57 15.86
CA GLU A 127 24.16 9.59 16.07
C GLU A 127 24.30 8.36 15.14
N GLY A 128 25.37 8.31 14.34
CA GLY A 128 25.61 7.22 13.40
C GLY A 128 25.59 7.67 11.93
N PRO A 129 25.57 6.70 10.99
CA PRO A 129 25.63 7.01 9.56
C PRO A 129 24.27 7.51 9.04
N VAL A 130 24.33 8.57 8.26
CA VAL A 130 23.15 9.18 7.63
C VAL A 130 23.35 9.25 6.12
N LEU A 131 22.37 8.79 5.38
CA LEU A 131 22.31 8.91 3.93
C LEU A 131 21.67 10.27 3.59
N PHE A 132 22.37 11.06 2.75
CA PHE A 132 21.90 12.34 2.23
C PHE A 132 21.76 12.31 0.73
N TRP A 133 20.84 13.10 0.20
CA TRP A 133 20.71 13.33 -1.24
C TRP A 133 20.23 14.75 -1.54
N THR A 134 20.38 15.14 -2.81
CA THR A 134 19.84 16.40 -3.31
C THR A 134 18.63 16.12 -4.18
N ALA A 135 17.53 16.84 -3.93
CA ALA A 135 16.34 16.78 -4.75
C ALA A 135 16.63 17.03 -6.23
N PRO A 136 15.94 16.35 -7.13
CA PRO A 136 15.99 16.70 -8.55
C PRO A 136 15.45 18.12 -8.76
N LYS A 137 15.95 18.78 -9.81
CA LYS A 137 15.37 20.04 -10.26
C LYS A 137 14.04 19.75 -10.93
N ALA A 138 13.00 20.48 -10.55
CA ALA A 138 11.69 20.49 -11.19
C ALA A 138 11.60 21.69 -12.14
N LYS A 139 10.84 21.56 -13.23
CA LYS A 139 10.54 22.66 -14.14
C LYS A 139 9.28 23.42 -13.70
N ASP A 140 8.33 22.68 -13.16
CA ASP A 140 7.10 23.21 -12.59
C ASP A 140 6.75 22.50 -11.27
N GLU A 141 5.65 22.86 -10.64
CA GLU A 141 5.26 22.33 -9.34
C GLU A 141 4.84 20.85 -9.41
N MET A 142 4.26 20.41 -10.53
CA MET A 142 3.85 19.01 -10.72
C MET A 142 5.05 18.07 -10.92
N ASP A 143 6.13 18.55 -11.55
CA ASP A 143 7.36 17.77 -11.71
C ASP A 143 8.18 17.63 -10.39
N LYS A 144 7.75 18.26 -9.29
CA LYS A 144 8.49 18.31 -8.05
C LYS A 144 8.42 16.99 -7.27
N ALA A 145 9.58 16.43 -6.95
CA ALA A 145 9.63 15.28 -6.07
C ALA A 145 9.22 15.67 -4.64
N VAL A 146 8.09 15.14 -4.15
CA VAL A 146 7.53 15.43 -2.82
C VAL A 146 7.76 14.29 -1.82
N GLN A 147 8.15 13.12 -2.31
CA GLN A 147 8.51 11.97 -1.50
C GLN A 147 9.71 11.23 -2.10
N TYR A 148 10.46 10.59 -1.24
CA TYR A 148 11.61 9.75 -1.58
C TYR A 148 11.42 8.37 -0.98
N VAL A 149 11.74 7.35 -1.76
CA VAL A 149 11.70 5.96 -1.29
C VAL A 149 13.13 5.48 -1.14
N VAL A 150 13.46 5.03 0.07
CA VAL A 150 14.78 4.45 0.36
C VAL A 150 14.65 2.94 0.33
N TYR A 151 15.41 2.32 -0.56
CA TYR A 151 15.50 0.87 -0.67
C TYR A 151 16.83 0.38 -0.12
N ARG A 152 16.83 -0.84 0.40
CA ARG A 152 18.04 -1.56 0.82
C ARG A 152 18.07 -2.94 0.18
N PHE A 153 19.17 -3.21 -0.51
CA PHE A 153 19.46 -4.50 -1.13
C PHE A 153 20.79 -5.05 -0.60
N ASP A 154 20.91 -6.35 -0.55
CA ASP A 154 22.18 -6.99 -0.25
C ASP A 154 23.15 -6.84 -1.42
N LYS A 155 24.48 -6.85 -1.12
CA LYS A 155 25.54 -6.54 -2.10
C LYS A 155 25.50 -7.36 -3.39
N LYS A 156 24.97 -8.58 -3.34
CA LYS A 156 24.89 -9.51 -4.48
C LYS A 156 23.47 -9.65 -5.05
N GLU A 157 22.53 -8.94 -4.47
CA GLU A 157 21.13 -9.03 -4.83
C GLU A 157 20.83 -8.21 -6.08
N LYS A 158 19.98 -8.75 -6.96
CA LYS A 158 19.48 -7.99 -8.10
C LYS A 158 18.48 -6.95 -7.63
N VAL A 159 18.72 -5.69 -7.97
CA VAL A 159 17.77 -4.61 -7.64
C VAL A 159 16.43 -4.86 -8.30
N ASN A 160 15.39 -4.94 -7.48
CA ASN A 160 13.98 -5.01 -7.89
C ASN A 160 13.19 -3.97 -7.09
N LEU A 161 12.82 -2.87 -7.72
CA LEU A 161 12.09 -1.77 -7.06
C LEU A 161 10.58 -2.07 -6.90
N ASP A 162 10.08 -3.13 -7.54
CA ASP A 162 8.68 -3.58 -7.37
C ASP A 162 8.49 -4.44 -6.11
N ASP A 163 9.59 -4.87 -5.49
CA ASP A 163 9.54 -5.62 -4.24
C ASP A 163 9.54 -4.69 -3.03
N ALA A 164 8.36 -4.49 -2.46
CA ALA A 164 8.18 -3.61 -1.30
C ALA A 164 8.92 -4.09 -0.03
N SER A 165 9.39 -5.33 0.02
CA SER A 165 10.17 -5.85 1.17
C SER A 165 11.52 -5.14 1.33
N HIS A 166 12.01 -4.50 0.28
CA HIS A 166 13.25 -3.72 0.26
C HIS A 166 13.07 -2.26 0.63
N ILE A 167 11.83 -1.78 0.78
CA ILE A 167 11.54 -0.41 1.22
C ILE A 167 11.86 -0.29 2.71
N VAL A 168 12.86 0.53 3.04
CA VAL A 168 13.24 0.81 4.43
C VAL A 168 12.66 2.13 4.94
N ALA A 169 12.37 3.06 4.03
CA ALA A 169 11.68 4.31 4.38
C ALA A 169 10.95 4.93 3.17
N ILE A 170 9.87 5.63 3.46
CA ILE A 170 9.23 6.60 2.58
C ILE A 170 9.24 7.93 3.34
N THR A 171 9.96 8.94 2.83
CA THR A 171 10.19 10.20 3.53
C THR A 171 10.02 11.41 2.62
N ARG A 172 9.78 12.58 3.21
CA ARG A 172 9.83 13.87 2.53
C ARG A 172 11.16 14.59 2.74
N ASP A 173 11.96 14.10 3.67
CA ASP A 173 13.27 14.65 3.97
C ASP A 173 14.28 14.28 2.89
N HIS A 174 15.39 15.01 2.85
CA HIS A 174 16.52 14.75 1.95
C HIS A 174 17.63 13.97 2.64
N PHE A 175 17.29 13.26 3.70
CA PHE A 175 18.19 12.40 4.44
C PHE A 175 17.44 11.22 5.07
N TYR A 176 18.18 10.19 5.41
CA TYR A 176 17.68 9.02 6.14
C TYR A 176 18.76 8.50 7.09
N PRO A 177 18.52 8.48 8.41
CA PRO A 177 19.43 7.85 9.38
C PRO A 177 19.45 6.34 9.15
N LEU A 178 20.63 5.79 8.89
CA LEU A 178 20.77 4.35 8.72
C LEU A 178 20.79 3.67 10.09
N PRO A 179 20.13 2.52 10.24
CA PRO A 179 20.25 1.75 11.46
C PRO A 179 21.71 1.45 11.75
N TYR A 180 22.19 1.91 12.89
CA TYR A 180 23.54 1.67 13.36
C TYR A 180 23.47 0.91 14.68
N ASN A 181 24.07 -0.27 14.68
CA ASN A 181 24.31 -1.01 15.91
C ASN A 181 25.80 -0.92 16.20
N ASP A 182 26.17 -0.27 17.30
CA ASP A 182 27.57 -0.09 17.72
C ASP A 182 28.16 -1.38 18.32
N GLY A 183 27.45 -2.51 18.22
CA GLY A 183 27.87 -3.79 18.75
C GLY A 183 27.74 -3.88 20.28
N LYS A 184 27.16 -2.87 20.93
CA LYS A 184 26.83 -2.91 22.35
C LYS A 184 25.39 -3.41 22.49
N THR A 185 25.19 -4.68 22.70
CA THR A 185 23.96 -5.31 23.18
C THR A 185 24.05 -5.51 24.67
#